data_ca799ee86c8881e9f2cf6bf6421287e9
#
_entry.id   ca799ee86c8881e9f2cf6bf6421287e9
#
_cell.length_a   1.000
_cell.length_b   1.000
_cell.length_c   1.000
_cell.angle_alpha   90.00
_cell.angle_beta   90.00
_cell.angle_gamma   90.00
#
_symmetry.space_group_name_H-M   'P 1'
#
loop_
_entity.id
_entity.type
_entity.pdbx_description
1 polymer ?
#
loop_
_entity_poly.entity_id
_entity_poly.type
_entity_poly.pdbx_seq_one_letter_code
_entity_poly.pdbx_strand_id
1 'polypeptide(L)'
;MAFDFLYPQYEIIRNPERCTACRLCEKQCANGVHSMDTHSGTMLADESKCVACHRCVALCPARALKIVKTDHTFKENANWTGKTITEIYRQAGSGGMLLSSMGNPEPYPIYWDKLLINASQVTNPSIDPLREPMETFTLLGAKPETMMRDSLGNLVDNMPPQLRLKLPVMFSAMSYGSISYNAHAALAAAATELGTFYNTGEGGLHPDFYPYGSHTIVQVASGRFGVHPDYLNAGAAIEIKMGQGAKPGIGGHLPGVKVGPEISRTRMIPEGTDAISPAPHHDIYSIEDLRQLVYSVKEATHYQKPVIVKIAAVHNVAAIASGIARSGADIIAIDGFRGGTGAAPTRIRDHVGIPIELALASVDQRLREEGIRNRVSLVVSGSIRSSSDLVKAIALGADAVYIGTAALLALGCHLCRSCQKGLCNWGIATQRPDLVKRLNPETGAKRLINLLTSWDHELKEMMGGMGINSIEALRGNRAMLRGIGLTQKELDILGVKHAGE
;
A
#
# COMPACT_ATOMS: atom_id res chain seq x y z
N MET A 1 -8.52 42.36 -7.31
CA MET A 1 -8.44 41.08 -8.06
C MET A 1 -7.24 40.31 -7.50
N ALA A 2 -7.45 39.13 -7.00
CA ALA A 2 -6.33 38.23 -6.69
C ALA A 2 -5.81 37.69 -8.04
N PHE A 3 -4.56 38.00 -8.38
CA PHE A 3 -3.94 37.46 -9.57
C PHE A 3 -3.59 35.99 -9.29
N ASP A 4 -4.15 35.08 -10.06
CA ASP A 4 -3.72 33.68 -10.05
C ASP A 4 -2.58 33.52 -11.08
N PHE A 5 -1.35 33.32 -10.59
CA PHE A 5 -0.18 33.10 -11.41
C PHE A 5 -0.06 31.65 -11.90
N LEU A 6 -1.05 30.79 -11.55
CA LEU A 6 -1.01 29.39 -11.88
C LEU A 6 -1.86 29.08 -13.11
N TYR A 7 -1.23 28.50 -14.10
CA TYR A 7 -1.95 27.91 -15.23
C TYR A 7 -2.62 26.60 -14.80
N PRO A 8 -3.78 26.25 -15.38
CA PRO A 8 -4.36 24.94 -15.24
C PRO A 8 -3.36 23.84 -15.66
N GLN A 9 -3.25 22.78 -14.87
CA GLN A 9 -2.35 21.68 -15.20
C GLN A 9 -2.84 20.79 -16.34
N TYR A 10 -4.14 20.86 -16.62
CA TYR A 10 -4.81 20.03 -17.61
C TYR A 10 -5.76 20.88 -18.44
N GLU A 11 -5.80 20.59 -19.72
CA GLU A 11 -6.72 21.15 -20.70
C GLU A 11 -7.80 20.13 -21.03
N ILE A 12 -9.04 20.61 -21.17
CA ILE A 12 -10.20 19.78 -21.50
C ILE A 12 -10.61 20.05 -22.93
N ILE A 13 -10.14 19.24 -23.84
CA ILE A 13 -10.51 19.32 -25.24
C ILE A 13 -11.87 18.69 -25.43
N ARG A 14 -12.84 19.52 -25.90
CA ARG A 14 -14.19 19.09 -26.24
C ARG A 14 -14.42 19.21 -27.74
N ASN A 15 -14.78 18.10 -28.37
CA ASN A 15 -15.21 18.12 -29.76
C ASN A 15 -16.67 18.61 -29.83
N PRO A 16 -16.95 19.82 -30.39
CA PRO A 16 -18.29 20.41 -30.43
C PRO A 16 -19.25 19.62 -31.33
N GLU A 17 -18.76 19.02 -32.42
CA GLU A 17 -19.58 18.26 -33.36
C GLU A 17 -20.13 16.95 -32.75
N ARG A 18 -19.38 16.39 -31.79
CA ARG A 18 -19.75 15.15 -31.09
C ARG A 18 -20.50 15.43 -29.78
N CYS A 19 -20.36 16.61 -29.20
CA CYS A 19 -20.93 16.92 -27.91
C CYS A 19 -22.45 17.14 -28.03
N THR A 20 -23.25 16.28 -27.41
CA THR A 20 -24.71 16.37 -27.36
C THR A 20 -25.22 17.22 -26.21
N ALA A 21 -24.39 17.94 -25.50
CA ALA A 21 -24.73 18.76 -24.32
C ALA A 21 -25.58 18.03 -23.25
N CYS A 22 -25.39 16.72 -23.11
CA CYS A 22 -26.18 15.85 -22.20
C CYS A 22 -25.93 16.09 -20.72
N ARG A 23 -25.02 16.97 -20.34
CA ARG A 23 -24.62 17.36 -18.97
C ARG A 23 -24.09 16.21 -18.09
N LEU A 24 -23.79 15.04 -18.66
CA LEU A 24 -23.28 13.92 -17.86
C LEU A 24 -21.93 14.26 -17.23
N CYS A 25 -21.03 14.93 -17.95
CA CYS A 25 -19.73 15.39 -17.44
C CYS A 25 -19.87 16.35 -16.24
N GLU A 26 -20.86 17.25 -16.25
CA GLU A 26 -21.17 18.14 -15.13
C GLU A 26 -21.69 17.35 -13.92
N LYS A 27 -22.67 16.46 -14.11
CA LYS A 27 -23.25 15.64 -13.02
C LYS A 27 -22.23 14.69 -12.38
N GLN A 28 -21.24 14.24 -13.14
CA GLN A 28 -20.25 13.28 -12.69
C GLN A 28 -18.98 13.94 -12.10
N CYS A 29 -18.78 15.23 -12.26
CA CYS A 29 -17.59 15.91 -11.76
C CYS A 29 -17.78 16.43 -10.33
N ALA A 30 -17.20 15.77 -9.33
CA ALA A 30 -17.24 16.22 -7.93
C ALA A 30 -16.40 17.49 -7.69
N ASN A 31 -15.51 17.85 -8.62
CA ASN A 31 -14.68 19.05 -8.51
C ASN A 31 -15.33 20.27 -9.15
N GLY A 32 -16.54 20.15 -9.75
CA GLY A 32 -17.25 21.26 -10.36
C GLY A 32 -16.56 21.88 -11.58
N VAL A 33 -15.88 21.03 -12.37
CA VAL A 33 -15.13 21.48 -13.57
C VAL A 33 -16.06 21.88 -14.70
N HIS A 34 -17.15 21.14 -14.92
CA HIS A 34 -18.07 21.35 -16.05
C HIS A 34 -19.33 22.03 -15.62
N SER A 35 -19.80 22.96 -16.45
CA SER A 35 -21.09 23.65 -16.31
C SER A 35 -21.75 23.82 -17.67
N MET A 36 -23.09 23.95 -17.68
CA MET A 36 -23.83 24.32 -18.86
C MET A 36 -23.96 25.85 -18.93
N ASP A 37 -23.56 26.44 -20.03
CA ASP A 37 -23.94 27.80 -20.36
C ASP A 37 -25.39 27.79 -20.87
N THR A 38 -26.29 28.41 -20.09
CA THR A 38 -27.72 28.46 -20.40
C THR A 38 -28.06 29.37 -21.56
N HIS A 39 -27.18 30.31 -21.91
CA HIS A 39 -27.42 31.25 -23.04
C HIS A 39 -27.04 30.63 -24.38
N SER A 40 -25.88 29.99 -24.44
CA SER A 40 -25.40 29.36 -25.69
C SER A 40 -25.80 27.89 -25.84
N GLY A 41 -26.31 27.27 -24.78
CA GLY A 41 -26.58 25.83 -24.78
C GLY A 41 -25.32 24.93 -24.86
N THR A 42 -24.14 25.51 -24.61
CA THR A 42 -22.87 24.81 -24.72
C THR A 42 -22.31 24.44 -23.34
N MET A 43 -21.50 23.38 -23.33
CA MET A 43 -20.83 22.93 -22.10
C MET A 43 -19.50 23.67 -21.92
N LEU A 44 -19.36 24.41 -20.82
CA LEU A 44 -18.12 25.06 -20.40
C LEU A 44 -17.27 24.15 -19.51
N ALA A 45 -16.00 24.52 -19.35
CA ALA A 45 -15.07 23.85 -18.43
C ALA A 45 -14.20 24.88 -17.70
N ASP A 46 -14.13 24.76 -16.37
CA ASP A 46 -13.17 25.46 -15.52
C ASP A 46 -11.99 24.51 -15.25
N GLU A 47 -10.97 24.63 -16.04
CA GLU A 47 -9.80 23.76 -16.04
C GLU A 47 -8.95 23.89 -14.79
N SER A 48 -9.02 25.03 -14.09
CA SER A 48 -8.30 25.26 -12.82
C SER A 48 -8.68 24.25 -11.73
N LYS A 49 -9.88 23.68 -11.82
CA LYS A 49 -10.42 22.68 -10.89
C LYS A 49 -10.12 21.23 -11.31
N CYS A 50 -9.61 21.02 -12.52
CA CYS A 50 -9.41 19.69 -13.06
C CYS A 50 -8.26 18.95 -12.36
N VAL A 51 -8.51 17.71 -11.95
CA VAL A 51 -7.52 16.82 -11.33
C VAL A 51 -7.21 15.59 -12.19
N ALA A 52 -7.58 15.62 -13.47
CA ALA A 52 -7.40 14.53 -14.45
C ALA A 52 -7.84 13.14 -13.94
N CYS A 53 -8.95 13.05 -13.24
CA CYS A 53 -9.51 11.75 -12.80
C CYS A 53 -10.17 10.95 -13.93
N HIS A 54 -10.29 11.51 -15.11
CA HIS A 54 -10.84 10.93 -16.35
C HIS A 54 -12.28 10.40 -16.28
N ARG A 55 -13.03 10.61 -15.19
CA ARG A 55 -14.41 10.10 -15.09
C ARG A 55 -15.33 10.67 -16.15
N CYS A 56 -15.25 11.96 -16.43
CA CYS A 56 -16.03 12.61 -17.49
C CYS A 56 -15.72 12.05 -18.89
N VAL A 57 -14.45 11.67 -19.13
CA VAL A 57 -14.01 11.03 -20.38
C VAL A 57 -14.56 9.63 -20.50
N ALA A 58 -14.37 8.81 -19.43
CA ALA A 58 -14.80 7.41 -19.41
C ALA A 58 -16.32 7.24 -19.58
N LEU A 59 -17.11 8.18 -19.08
CA LEU A 59 -18.57 8.11 -19.11
C LEU A 59 -19.20 8.95 -20.23
N CYS A 60 -18.43 9.64 -21.07
CA CYS A 60 -18.97 10.43 -22.17
C CYS A 60 -19.57 9.50 -23.26
N PRO A 61 -20.90 9.47 -23.45
CA PRO A 61 -21.52 8.55 -24.41
C PRO A 61 -21.14 8.89 -25.86
N ALA A 62 -20.89 10.16 -26.14
CA ALA A 62 -20.49 10.66 -27.44
C ALA A 62 -18.96 10.63 -27.67
N ARG A 63 -18.16 10.22 -26.64
CA ARG A 63 -16.69 10.27 -26.68
C ARG A 63 -16.15 11.63 -27.14
N ALA A 64 -16.81 12.70 -26.72
CA ALA A 64 -16.50 14.07 -27.13
C ALA A 64 -15.40 14.74 -26.28
N LEU A 65 -14.92 14.10 -25.22
CA LEU A 65 -13.98 14.68 -24.25
C LEU A 65 -12.63 13.99 -24.29
N LYS A 66 -11.58 14.80 -24.23
CA LYS A 66 -10.21 14.38 -23.97
C LYS A 66 -9.61 15.30 -22.91
N ILE A 67 -8.81 14.76 -21.99
CA ILE A 67 -8.03 15.53 -21.03
C ILE A 67 -6.58 15.34 -21.37
N VAL A 68 -5.86 16.42 -21.57
CA VAL A 68 -4.41 16.43 -21.87
C VAL A 68 -3.68 17.26 -20.83
N LYS A 69 -2.39 17.06 -20.71
CA LYS A 69 -1.55 17.96 -19.91
C LYS A 69 -1.48 19.27 -20.68
N THR A 70 -1.58 20.41 -19.97
CA THR A 70 -1.48 21.72 -20.64
C THR A 70 -0.09 21.93 -21.23
N ASP A 71 -0.04 22.61 -22.39
CA ASP A 71 1.21 23.05 -23.00
C ASP A 71 1.71 24.39 -22.42
N HIS A 72 0.91 25.03 -21.57
CA HIS A 72 1.34 26.23 -20.86
C HIS A 72 2.41 25.84 -19.84
N THR A 73 3.64 26.23 -20.13
CA THR A 73 4.80 25.95 -19.27
C THR A 73 5.45 27.26 -18.86
N PHE A 74 6.05 27.25 -17.68
CA PHE A 74 6.96 28.31 -17.29
C PHE A 74 8.23 28.22 -18.12
N LYS A 75 9.02 29.29 -18.14
CA LYS A 75 10.36 29.29 -18.72
C LYS A 75 11.27 28.46 -17.82
N GLU A 76 11.27 27.15 -18.08
CA GLU A 76 11.93 26.14 -17.24
C GLU A 76 13.40 25.97 -17.56
N ASN A 77 14.15 25.46 -16.60
CA ASN A 77 15.50 24.94 -16.76
C ASN A 77 15.73 23.78 -15.77
N ALA A 78 16.93 23.22 -15.78
CA ALA A 78 17.24 22.06 -14.93
C ALA A 78 17.05 22.31 -13.42
N ASN A 79 17.20 23.55 -12.94
CA ASN A 79 17.02 23.92 -11.53
C ASN A 79 15.59 24.38 -11.22
N TRP A 80 14.94 25.04 -12.13
CA TRP A 80 13.61 25.65 -11.98
C TRP A 80 12.62 24.97 -12.91
N THR A 81 12.15 23.79 -12.49
CA THR A 81 11.14 23.05 -13.23
C THR A 81 9.75 23.65 -13.01
N GLY A 82 8.83 23.43 -13.94
CA GLY A 82 7.44 23.88 -13.79
C GLY A 82 6.76 23.36 -12.52
N LYS A 83 7.12 22.16 -12.08
CA LYS A 83 6.68 21.63 -10.78
C LYS A 83 7.17 22.54 -9.64
N THR A 84 8.46 22.82 -9.56
CA THR A 84 9.06 23.65 -8.51
C THR A 84 8.46 25.06 -8.49
N ILE A 85 8.31 25.68 -9.65
CA ILE A 85 7.72 27.01 -9.81
C ILE A 85 6.26 27.01 -9.32
N THR A 86 5.46 26.04 -9.76
CA THR A 86 4.07 25.88 -9.34
C THR A 86 3.93 25.69 -7.83
N GLU A 87 4.78 24.89 -7.21
CA GLU A 87 4.77 24.66 -5.77
C GLU A 87 5.11 25.93 -4.99
N ILE A 88 6.10 26.71 -5.45
CA ILE A 88 6.46 28.01 -4.85
C ILE A 88 5.28 28.99 -4.92
N TYR A 89 4.64 29.13 -6.06
CA TYR A 89 3.45 30.00 -6.19
C TYR A 89 2.31 29.58 -5.26
N ARG A 90 2.04 28.28 -5.13
CA ARG A 90 1.01 27.78 -4.20
C ARG A 90 1.36 28.07 -2.75
N GLN A 91 2.61 27.89 -2.37
CA GLN A 91 3.08 28.21 -1.01
C GLN A 91 3.03 29.72 -0.73
N ALA A 92 3.49 30.52 -1.67
CA ALA A 92 3.43 32.00 -1.56
C ALA A 92 2.00 32.52 -1.47
N GLY A 93 1.06 31.92 -2.19
CA GLY A 93 -0.35 32.31 -2.16
C GLY A 93 -1.11 31.87 -0.90
N SER A 94 -0.70 30.76 -0.26
CA SER A 94 -1.43 30.18 0.87
C SER A 94 -0.73 30.31 2.22
N GLY A 95 0.59 30.53 2.25
CA GLY A 95 1.41 30.44 3.46
C GLY A 95 1.46 29.03 4.06
N GLY A 96 0.86 28.05 3.42
CA GLY A 96 0.65 26.71 3.94
C GLY A 96 1.57 25.65 3.36
N MET A 97 1.67 24.54 4.09
CA MET A 97 2.35 23.34 3.65
C MET A 97 1.53 22.64 2.54
N LEU A 98 2.21 22.23 1.46
CA LEU A 98 1.56 21.48 0.38
C LEU A 98 1.26 20.05 0.82
N LEU A 99 0.00 19.65 0.69
CA LEU A 99 -0.45 18.27 0.92
C LEU A 99 -0.62 17.53 -0.39
N SER A 100 -0.26 16.27 -0.37
CA SER A 100 -0.39 15.35 -1.49
C SER A 100 -0.87 13.98 -1.05
N SER A 101 -1.17 13.13 -2.01
CA SER A 101 -1.66 11.76 -1.78
C SER A 101 -1.02 10.78 -2.75
N MET A 102 -1.30 9.50 -2.56
CA MET A 102 -0.66 8.37 -3.25
C MET A 102 0.85 8.29 -2.98
N GLY A 103 1.59 7.50 -3.74
CA GLY A 103 3.04 7.35 -3.57
C GLY A 103 3.85 8.44 -4.25
N ASN A 104 5.16 8.41 -3.99
CA ASN A 104 6.16 9.30 -4.55
C ASN A 104 6.18 9.22 -6.09
N PRO A 105 6.00 10.34 -6.82
CA PRO A 105 6.04 10.38 -8.28
C PRO A 105 7.42 10.66 -8.87
N GLU A 106 8.44 10.95 -8.05
CA GLU A 106 9.75 11.37 -8.54
C GLU A 106 10.46 10.23 -9.28
N PRO A 107 11.31 10.56 -10.25
CA PRO A 107 11.99 9.59 -11.12
C PRO A 107 13.21 8.95 -10.44
N TYR A 108 13.11 8.60 -9.17
CA TYR A 108 14.15 7.83 -8.50
C TYR A 108 14.22 6.40 -9.05
N PRO A 109 15.38 5.75 -9.01
CA PRO A 109 15.53 4.38 -9.49
C PRO A 109 14.55 3.42 -8.83
N ILE A 110 13.93 2.54 -9.61
CA ILE A 110 13.13 1.41 -9.17
C ILE A 110 14.00 0.17 -9.32
N TYR A 111 14.45 -0.39 -8.20
CA TYR A 111 15.41 -1.50 -8.24
C TYR A 111 14.76 -2.79 -8.73
N TRP A 112 13.42 -2.96 -8.59
CA TRP A 112 12.71 -4.08 -9.21
C TRP A 112 12.96 -4.16 -10.72
N ASP A 113 13.07 -3.02 -11.41
CA ASP A 113 13.29 -2.97 -12.87
C ASP A 113 14.74 -3.26 -13.25
N LYS A 114 15.65 -3.27 -12.27
CA LYS A 114 17.08 -3.57 -12.45
C LYS A 114 17.45 -4.99 -11.99
N LEU A 115 16.48 -5.78 -11.61
CA LEU A 115 16.66 -7.19 -11.24
C LEU A 115 16.03 -8.08 -12.31
N LEU A 116 16.77 -9.08 -12.74
CA LEU A 116 16.33 -10.13 -13.66
C LEU A 116 16.19 -11.44 -12.90
N ILE A 117 15.23 -12.26 -13.32
CA ILE A 117 14.98 -13.59 -12.77
C ILE A 117 15.75 -14.60 -13.60
N ASN A 118 16.49 -15.50 -12.96
CA ASN A 118 17.23 -16.57 -13.63
C ASN A 118 16.28 -17.65 -14.14
N ALA A 119 16.58 -18.16 -15.30
CA ALA A 119 15.90 -19.35 -15.82
C ALA A 119 16.50 -20.64 -15.24
N SER A 120 15.74 -21.72 -15.36
CA SER A 120 16.20 -23.09 -15.10
C SER A 120 17.38 -23.49 -16.01
N GLN A 121 18.13 -24.47 -15.57
CA GLN A 121 19.28 -25.03 -16.29
C GLN A 121 19.24 -26.57 -16.27
N VAL A 122 20.19 -27.22 -16.93
CA VAL A 122 20.27 -28.71 -16.99
C VAL A 122 20.28 -29.34 -15.60
N THR A 123 20.97 -28.72 -14.63
CA THR A 123 21.06 -29.22 -13.24
C THR A 123 19.85 -28.87 -12.38
N ASN A 124 19.00 -27.95 -12.86
CA ASN A 124 17.75 -27.54 -12.24
C ASN A 124 16.72 -27.30 -13.37
N PRO A 125 16.09 -28.38 -13.89
CA PRO A 125 15.21 -28.29 -15.04
C PRO A 125 13.94 -27.50 -14.71
N SER A 126 13.31 -26.96 -15.75
CA SER A 126 12.02 -26.30 -15.62
C SER A 126 10.92 -27.26 -15.17
N ILE A 127 9.92 -26.73 -14.48
CA ILE A 127 8.74 -27.42 -13.99
C ILE A 127 7.55 -26.89 -14.77
N ASP A 128 6.70 -27.79 -15.26
CA ASP A 128 5.45 -27.41 -15.94
C ASP A 128 4.33 -27.18 -14.89
N PRO A 129 3.92 -25.95 -14.60
CA PRO A 129 2.93 -25.67 -13.55
C PRO A 129 1.52 -26.21 -13.89
N LEU A 130 1.27 -26.61 -15.14
CA LEU A 130 0.01 -27.25 -15.55
C LEU A 130 -0.02 -28.74 -15.26
N ARG A 131 1.13 -29.38 -15.04
CA ARG A 131 1.27 -30.83 -14.87
C ARG A 131 1.82 -31.24 -13.52
N GLU A 132 2.53 -30.34 -12.86
CA GLU A 132 3.23 -30.60 -11.60
C GLU A 132 2.69 -29.68 -10.49
N PRO A 133 2.61 -30.17 -9.23
CA PRO A 133 2.11 -29.35 -8.13
C PRO A 133 3.06 -28.19 -7.81
N MET A 134 2.47 -27.00 -7.67
CA MET A 134 3.18 -25.76 -7.32
C MET A 134 2.62 -25.20 -6.01
N GLU A 135 3.49 -25.00 -5.03
CA GLU A 135 3.11 -24.45 -3.72
C GLU A 135 3.38 -22.97 -3.62
N THR A 136 2.32 -22.16 -3.68
CA THR A 136 2.37 -20.70 -3.46
C THR A 136 1.95 -20.30 -2.04
N PHE A 137 1.57 -21.26 -1.25
CA PHE A 137 1.16 -21.12 0.13
C PHE A 137 2.31 -20.66 1.04
N THR A 138 2.04 -19.77 2.00
CA THR A 138 3.01 -19.33 3.01
C THR A 138 2.39 -19.17 4.40
N LEU A 139 3.21 -19.28 5.43
CA LEU A 139 2.88 -19.05 6.83
C LEU A 139 3.64 -17.83 7.35
N LEU A 140 2.93 -16.89 7.96
CA LEU A 140 3.52 -15.71 8.58
C LEU A 140 3.37 -15.77 10.10
N GLY A 141 4.47 -15.67 10.80
CA GLY A 141 4.54 -15.71 12.25
C GLY A 141 5.94 -16.09 12.74
N ALA A 142 6.15 -16.10 14.03
CA ALA A 142 7.36 -16.63 14.63
C ALA A 142 7.42 -18.14 14.43
N LYS A 143 8.62 -18.70 14.29
CA LYS A 143 8.84 -20.14 14.25
C LYS A 143 9.37 -20.62 15.61
N PRO A 144 9.01 -21.84 16.07
CA PRO A 144 9.51 -22.36 17.32
C PRO A 144 11.04 -22.53 17.25
N GLU A 145 11.72 -22.21 18.34
CA GLU A 145 13.21 -22.39 18.40
C GLU A 145 13.61 -23.85 18.35
N THR A 146 12.77 -24.74 18.90
CA THR A 146 12.99 -26.16 18.94
C THR A 146 11.73 -26.94 18.61
N MET A 147 11.90 -28.06 17.90
CA MET A 147 10.81 -29.02 17.66
C MET A 147 10.63 -29.88 18.90
N MET A 148 9.50 -29.79 19.56
CA MET A 148 9.17 -30.62 20.73
C MET A 148 8.65 -32.00 20.31
N ARG A 149 9.01 -33.03 21.08
CA ARG A 149 8.50 -34.39 20.90
C ARG A 149 7.88 -34.88 22.21
N ASP A 150 6.81 -35.66 22.09
CA ASP A 150 6.23 -36.35 23.23
C ASP A 150 7.09 -37.55 23.68
N SER A 151 6.67 -38.24 24.73
CA SER A 151 7.37 -39.42 25.25
C SER A 151 7.41 -40.61 24.28
N LEU A 152 6.58 -40.58 23.24
CA LEU A 152 6.55 -41.61 22.18
C LEU A 152 7.34 -41.18 20.93
N GLY A 153 8.00 -40.00 20.97
CA GLY A 153 8.80 -39.46 19.87
C GLY A 153 7.98 -38.74 18.78
N ASN A 154 6.66 -38.61 18.93
CA ASN A 154 5.82 -37.83 17.99
C ASN A 154 6.08 -36.33 18.15
N LEU A 155 5.98 -35.59 17.05
CA LEU A 155 6.04 -34.13 17.10
C LEU A 155 4.85 -33.55 17.86
N VAL A 156 5.15 -32.73 18.87
CA VAL A 156 4.13 -31.93 19.56
C VAL A 156 3.99 -30.61 18.82
N ASP A 157 2.73 -30.23 18.54
CA ASP A 157 2.47 -28.92 17.95
C ASP A 157 2.74 -27.82 18.99
N ASN A 158 3.87 -27.14 18.79
CA ASN A 158 4.28 -25.99 19.58
C ASN A 158 4.44 -24.73 18.70
N MET A 159 3.77 -24.71 17.55
CA MET A 159 3.82 -23.57 16.64
C MET A 159 3.17 -22.35 17.28
N PRO A 160 3.85 -21.21 17.34
CA PRO A 160 3.21 -19.93 17.67
C PRO A 160 2.09 -19.63 16.66
N PRO A 161 1.16 -18.71 16.99
CA PRO A 161 0.09 -18.33 16.07
C PRO A 161 0.62 -17.90 14.72
N GLN A 162 -0.01 -18.36 13.65
CA GLN A 162 0.39 -18.11 12.27
C GLN A 162 -0.77 -17.53 11.44
N LEU A 163 -0.46 -16.63 10.53
CA LEU A 163 -1.34 -16.28 9.41
C LEU A 163 -1.06 -17.23 8.24
N ARG A 164 -2.09 -17.91 7.78
CA ARG A 164 -2.01 -18.81 6.64
C ARG A 164 -2.51 -18.14 5.38
N LEU A 165 -1.65 -17.97 4.40
CA LEU A 165 -1.94 -17.34 3.10
C LEU A 165 -1.89 -18.39 1.99
N LYS A 166 -2.91 -18.43 1.13
CA LYS A 166 -2.86 -19.27 -0.09
C LYS A 166 -1.92 -18.69 -1.15
N LEU A 167 -1.72 -17.37 -1.13
CA LEU A 167 -0.83 -16.61 -2.00
C LEU A 167 -0.06 -15.61 -1.13
N PRO A 168 1.25 -15.38 -1.29
CA PRO A 168 2.04 -14.51 -0.43
C PRO A 168 1.79 -13.01 -0.69
N VAL A 169 0.53 -12.62 -0.80
CA VAL A 169 0.07 -11.23 -1.05
C VAL A 169 -1.08 -10.90 -0.11
N MET A 170 -0.98 -9.75 0.55
CA MET A 170 -2.03 -9.18 1.41
C MET A 170 -2.37 -7.75 0.97
N PHE A 171 -3.58 -7.28 1.33
CA PHE A 171 -3.95 -5.89 1.10
C PHE A 171 -3.41 -4.98 2.22
N SER A 172 -2.69 -3.92 1.82
CA SER A 172 -2.06 -2.97 2.74
C SER A 172 -3.07 -2.26 3.65
N ALA A 173 -2.58 -1.78 4.78
CA ALA A 173 -3.32 -0.95 5.71
C ALA A 173 -3.91 0.30 5.05
N MET A 174 -5.23 0.37 4.98
CA MET A 174 -6.00 1.49 4.44
C MET A 174 -7.17 1.77 5.36
N SER A 175 -7.13 2.88 6.13
CA SER A 175 -8.08 3.14 7.19
C SER A 175 -9.47 3.51 6.68
N TYR A 176 -10.51 3.07 7.40
CA TYR A 176 -11.87 3.55 7.22
C TYR A 176 -11.93 5.05 7.50
N GLY A 177 -12.48 5.80 6.56
CA GLY A 177 -12.38 7.26 6.52
C GLY A 177 -11.34 7.78 5.52
N SER A 178 -10.19 7.15 5.39
CA SER A 178 -9.26 7.41 4.29
C SER A 178 -9.79 6.86 2.97
N ILE A 179 -10.25 5.61 2.98
CA ILE A 179 -11.04 5.01 1.90
C ILE A 179 -12.48 4.81 2.34
N SER A 180 -13.38 4.59 1.39
CA SER A 180 -14.83 4.46 1.62
C SER A 180 -15.21 3.11 2.19
N TYR A 181 -16.44 3.04 2.75
CA TYR A 181 -17.07 1.79 3.16
C TYR A 181 -17.06 0.74 2.04
N ASN A 182 -17.49 1.12 0.83
CA ASN A 182 -17.56 0.19 -0.31
C ASN A 182 -16.18 -0.34 -0.72
N ALA A 183 -15.12 0.47 -0.57
CA ALA A 183 -13.76 0.00 -0.82
C ALA A 183 -13.30 -1.01 0.24
N HIS A 184 -13.63 -0.79 1.52
CA HIS A 184 -13.38 -1.74 2.59
C HIS A 184 -14.13 -3.05 2.38
N ALA A 185 -15.42 -2.99 2.06
CA ALA A 185 -16.24 -4.16 1.77
C ALA A 185 -15.67 -5.01 0.63
N ALA A 186 -15.21 -4.36 -0.44
CA ALA A 186 -14.56 -5.05 -1.55
C ALA A 186 -13.26 -5.76 -1.14
N LEU A 187 -12.42 -5.10 -0.33
CA LEU A 187 -11.16 -5.66 0.17
C LEU A 187 -11.41 -6.84 1.12
N ALA A 188 -12.36 -6.70 2.06
CA ALA A 188 -12.70 -7.75 3.02
C ALA A 188 -13.24 -9.01 2.33
N ALA A 189 -14.18 -8.84 1.39
CA ALA A 189 -14.75 -9.93 0.60
C ALA A 189 -13.68 -10.63 -0.25
N ALA A 190 -12.85 -9.87 -0.95
CA ALA A 190 -11.77 -10.43 -1.77
C ALA A 190 -10.72 -11.17 -0.92
N ALA A 191 -10.32 -10.64 0.22
CA ALA A 191 -9.36 -11.30 1.11
C ALA A 191 -9.89 -12.65 1.61
N THR A 192 -11.16 -12.70 1.98
CA THR A 192 -11.82 -13.92 2.45
C THR A 192 -11.87 -14.99 1.36
N GLU A 193 -12.29 -14.65 0.16
CA GLU A 193 -12.40 -15.60 -0.95
C GLU A 193 -11.03 -16.13 -1.39
N LEU A 194 -10.03 -15.24 -1.46
CA LEU A 194 -8.67 -15.59 -1.82
C LEU A 194 -7.89 -16.35 -0.73
N GLY A 195 -8.41 -16.41 0.50
CA GLY A 195 -7.67 -16.98 1.64
C GLY A 195 -6.41 -16.20 1.98
N THR A 196 -6.50 -14.87 1.92
CA THR A 196 -5.48 -13.91 2.34
C THR A 196 -6.05 -12.92 3.36
N PHE A 197 -5.37 -11.80 3.59
CA PHE A 197 -5.77 -10.82 4.60
C PHE A 197 -5.83 -9.41 4.02
N TYR A 198 -6.74 -8.60 4.61
CA TYR A 198 -6.69 -7.16 4.45
C TYR A 198 -6.43 -6.49 5.80
N ASN A 199 -5.78 -5.33 5.77
CA ASN A 199 -5.46 -4.56 6.97
C ASN A 199 -6.36 -3.33 7.06
N THR A 200 -7.06 -3.17 8.19
CA THR A 200 -8.02 -2.07 8.41
C THR A 200 -7.34 -0.69 8.54
N GLY A 201 -6.03 -0.64 8.75
CA GLY A 201 -5.34 0.59 9.09
C GLY A 201 -5.76 1.15 10.46
N GLU A 202 -5.39 2.39 10.72
CA GLU A 202 -5.51 3.05 12.04
C GLU A 202 -6.91 3.63 12.37
N GLY A 203 -7.94 3.21 11.68
CA GLY A 203 -9.28 3.82 11.78
C GLY A 203 -10.28 3.07 12.65
N GLY A 204 -9.87 2.07 13.42
CA GLY A 204 -10.79 1.13 14.05
C GLY A 204 -11.39 0.14 13.04
N LEU A 205 -12.40 -0.58 13.42
CA LEU A 205 -13.13 -1.54 12.59
C LEU A 205 -14.62 -1.20 12.60
N HIS A 206 -15.22 -1.00 11.41
CA HIS A 206 -16.64 -0.80 11.29
C HIS A 206 -17.39 -2.08 11.73
N PRO A 207 -18.53 -1.98 12.43
CA PRO A 207 -19.28 -3.15 12.93
C PRO A 207 -19.56 -4.21 11.87
N ASP A 208 -19.91 -3.83 10.64
CA ASP A 208 -20.23 -4.76 9.56
C ASP A 208 -19.03 -5.60 9.09
N PHE A 209 -17.82 -5.26 9.49
CA PHE A 209 -16.60 -5.99 9.09
C PHE A 209 -16.09 -6.95 10.17
N TYR A 210 -16.69 -6.98 11.37
CA TYR A 210 -16.37 -7.99 12.38
C TYR A 210 -16.55 -9.44 11.88
N PRO A 211 -17.58 -9.77 11.06
CA PRO A 211 -17.70 -11.10 10.47
C PRO A 211 -16.53 -11.54 9.57
N TYR A 212 -15.74 -10.59 9.05
CA TYR A 212 -14.53 -10.85 8.27
C TYR A 212 -13.26 -10.97 9.12
N GLY A 213 -13.37 -11.01 10.44
CA GLY A 213 -12.26 -10.95 11.38
C GLY A 213 -11.17 -11.99 11.14
N SER A 214 -11.53 -13.23 10.73
CA SER A 214 -10.58 -14.30 10.39
C SER A 214 -9.66 -13.96 9.20
N HIS A 215 -9.99 -12.95 8.39
CA HIS A 215 -9.23 -12.46 7.25
C HIS A 215 -8.84 -10.98 7.40
N THR A 216 -8.91 -10.46 8.62
CA THR A 216 -8.67 -9.05 8.94
C THR A 216 -7.43 -8.90 9.82
N ILE A 217 -6.54 -7.98 9.46
CA ILE A 217 -5.48 -7.50 10.34
C ILE A 217 -5.94 -6.15 10.91
N VAL A 218 -5.94 -6.02 12.23
CA VAL A 218 -6.31 -4.77 12.92
C VAL A 218 -5.04 -4.02 13.33
N GLN A 219 -5.09 -2.69 13.30
CA GLN A 219 -3.89 -1.87 13.49
C GLN A 219 -3.97 -1.01 14.76
N VAL A 220 -2.87 -0.95 15.49
CA VAL A 220 -2.63 -0.07 16.65
C VAL A 220 -1.58 0.96 16.23
N ALA A 221 -2.03 2.18 15.92
CA ALA A 221 -1.14 3.29 15.61
C ALA A 221 -0.95 4.22 16.83
N SER A 222 -0.09 5.21 16.73
CA SER A 222 0.20 6.15 17.82
C SER A 222 -1.02 6.92 18.34
N GLY A 223 -2.02 7.17 17.49
CA GLY A 223 -3.28 7.82 17.87
C GLY A 223 -4.27 6.92 18.59
N ARG A 224 -4.07 5.59 18.59
CA ARG A 224 -4.93 4.59 19.25
C ARG A 224 -6.41 4.71 18.90
N PHE A 225 -6.78 5.23 17.73
CA PHE A 225 -8.15 5.44 17.31
C PHE A 225 -8.94 4.13 17.23
N GLY A 226 -10.04 4.03 17.98
CA GLY A 226 -10.92 2.86 17.98
C GLY A 226 -10.28 1.58 18.54
N VAL A 227 -9.19 1.68 19.30
CA VAL A 227 -8.53 0.51 19.92
C VAL A 227 -9.21 0.16 21.24
N HIS A 228 -9.77 -1.04 21.32
CA HIS A 228 -10.39 -1.62 22.51
C HIS A 228 -10.30 -3.15 22.46
N PRO A 229 -10.57 -3.88 23.57
CA PRO A 229 -10.39 -5.33 23.61
C PRO A 229 -11.12 -6.11 22.51
N ASP A 230 -12.40 -5.79 22.23
CA ASP A 230 -13.16 -6.48 21.19
C ASP A 230 -12.58 -6.25 19.79
N TYR A 231 -12.07 -5.04 19.52
CA TYR A 231 -11.39 -4.73 18.29
C TYR A 231 -10.12 -5.57 18.12
N LEU A 232 -9.28 -5.68 19.16
CA LEU A 232 -8.06 -6.50 19.12
C LEU A 232 -8.39 -7.98 18.91
N ASN A 233 -9.46 -8.45 19.54
CA ASN A 233 -9.89 -9.83 19.43
C ASN A 233 -10.67 -10.16 18.15
N ALA A 234 -11.17 -9.16 17.42
CA ALA A 234 -11.85 -9.36 16.14
C ALA A 234 -10.88 -9.80 15.02
N GLY A 235 -9.67 -9.23 14.95
CA GLY A 235 -8.73 -9.51 13.87
C GLY A 235 -8.02 -10.85 14.00
N ALA A 236 -7.47 -11.37 12.89
CA ALA A 236 -6.61 -12.54 12.87
C ALA A 236 -5.18 -12.24 13.34
N ALA A 237 -4.75 -10.99 13.23
CA ALA A 237 -3.46 -10.49 13.71
C ALA A 237 -3.58 -9.01 14.10
N ILE A 238 -2.64 -8.54 14.92
CA ILE A 238 -2.56 -7.15 15.33
C ILE A 238 -1.28 -6.53 14.77
N GLU A 239 -1.40 -5.39 14.08
CA GLU A 239 -0.26 -4.64 13.57
C GLU A 239 -0.01 -3.38 14.41
N ILE A 240 1.12 -3.30 15.09
CA ILE A 240 1.61 -2.08 15.75
C ILE A 240 2.32 -1.24 14.68
N LYS A 241 1.75 -0.07 14.38
CA LYS A 241 2.29 0.83 13.36
C LYS A 241 3.21 1.87 13.99
N MET A 242 4.52 1.69 13.80
CA MET A 242 5.54 2.69 14.17
C MET A 242 5.72 3.77 13.11
N GLY A 243 5.46 3.43 11.84
CA GLY A 243 5.60 4.36 10.72
C GLY A 243 5.03 3.81 9.42
N GLN A 244 5.14 4.60 8.35
CA GLN A 244 4.75 4.21 6.98
C GLN A 244 5.65 4.87 5.94
N GLY A 245 5.87 4.20 4.82
CA GLY A 245 6.83 4.59 3.80
C GLY A 245 6.53 5.93 3.12
N ALA A 246 5.26 6.31 2.97
CA ALA A 246 4.88 7.57 2.35
C ALA A 246 5.17 8.82 3.21
N LYS A 247 5.34 8.66 4.50
CA LYS A 247 5.59 9.77 5.44
C LYS A 247 6.34 9.32 6.69
N PRO A 248 7.61 8.91 6.56
CA PRO A 248 8.42 8.51 7.70
C PRO A 248 8.56 9.65 8.71
N GLY A 249 8.55 9.31 10.00
CA GLY A 249 8.77 10.28 11.09
C GLY A 249 7.60 11.22 11.38
N ILE A 250 6.45 11.03 10.72
CA ILE A 250 5.22 11.77 11.03
C ILE A 250 4.05 10.84 11.20
N GLY A 251 3.03 11.27 11.96
CA GLY A 251 1.83 10.49 12.24
C GLY A 251 0.81 10.46 11.10
N GLY A 252 -0.29 9.75 11.35
CA GLY A 252 -1.44 9.72 10.46
C GLY A 252 -2.20 11.04 10.45
N HIS A 253 -2.82 11.36 9.32
CA HIS A 253 -3.70 12.53 9.18
C HIS A 253 -4.93 12.13 8.36
N LEU A 254 -6.10 12.26 8.95
CA LEU A 254 -7.39 12.21 8.26
C LEU A 254 -8.06 13.59 8.40
N PRO A 255 -8.24 14.33 7.29
CA PRO A 255 -8.90 15.64 7.33
C PRO A 255 -10.33 15.56 7.88
N GLY A 256 -10.72 16.51 8.72
CA GLY A 256 -12.02 16.57 9.38
C GLY A 256 -13.22 16.55 8.42
N VAL A 257 -13.05 17.06 7.20
CA VAL A 257 -14.05 16.96 6.13
C VAL A 257 -14.45 15.52 5.76
N LYS A 258 -13.65 14.53 6.17
CA LYS A 258 -13.93 13.09 6.02
C LYS A 258 -14.46 12.44 7.31
N VAL A 259 -14.48 13.16 8.43
CA VAL A 259 -14.91 12.63 9.73
C VAL A 259 -16.39 12.92 9.93
N GLY A 260 -17.22 12.09 9.32
CA GLY A 260 -18.67 12.08 9.56
C GLY A 260 -19.05 11.23 10.77
N PRO A 261 -20.37 11.08 11.08
CA PRO A 261 -20.88 10.39 12.27
C PRO A 261 -20.37 8.94 12.44
N GLU A 262 -20.27 8.18 11.35
CA GLU A 262 -19.79 6.79 11.39
C GLU A 262 -18.30 6.73 11.71
N ILE A 263 -17.50 7.57 11.05
CA ILE A 263 -16.04 7.63 11.28
C ILE A 263 -15.76 8.10 12.71
N SER A 264 -16.52 9.11 13.18
CA SER A 264 -16.45 9.61 14.56
C SER A 264 -16.65 8.47 15.56
N ARG A 265 -17.71 7.67 15.40
CA ARG A 265 -18.00 6.52 16.26
C ARG A 265 -16.91 5.45 16.17
N THR A 266 -16.50 5.06 14.94
CA THR A 266 -15.54 3.99 14.72
C THR A 266 -14.15 4.35 15.27
N ARG A 267 -13.74 5.61 15.15
CA ARG A 267 -12.46 6.12 15.64
C ARG A 267 -12.46 6.62 17.07
N MET A 268 -13.65 6.79 17.67
CA MET A 268 -13.85 7.37 19.01
C MET A 268 -13.28 8.80 19.11
N ILE A 269 -13.59 9.64 18.10
CA ILE A 269 -13.16 11.05 18.01
C ILE A 269 -14.35 11.96 17.69
N PRO A 270 -14.30 13.27 18.00
CA PRO A 270 -15.37 14.20 17.63
C PRO A 270 -15.55 14.30 16.12
N GLU A 271 -16.84 14.44 15.69
CA GLU A 271 -17.19 14.67 14.30
C GLU A 271 -16.61 15.99 13.78
N GLY A 272 -16.22 16.03 12.49
CA GLY A 272 -15.70 17.22 11.82
C GLY A 272 -14.28 17.66 12.24
N THR A 273 -13.64 16.96 13.19
CA THR A 273 -12.27 17.28 13.62
C THR A 273 -11.22 16.47 12.85
N ASP A 274 -10.07 17.09 12.63
CA ASP A 274 -8.92 16.38 12.04
C ASP A 274 -8.45 15.27 13.00
N ALA A 275 -8.35 14.04 12.49
CA ALA A 275 -7.75 12.93 13.22
C ALA A 275 -6.24 12.90 12.95
N ILE A 276 -5.46 13.41 13.88
CA ILE A 276 -4.00 13.49 13.79
C ILE A 276 -3.40 12.51 14.80
N SER A 277 -2.64 11.52 14.32
CA SER A 277 -1.85 10.66 15.17
C SER A 277 -0.54 11.37 15.54
N PRO A 278 -0.05 11.29 16.78
CA PRO A 278 1.29 11.73 17.13
C PRO A 278 2.37 11.08 16.26
N ALA A 279 3.50 11.75 16.05
CA ALA A 279 4.62 11.19 15.29
C ALA A 279 5.15 9.91 15.95
N PRO A 280 5.57 9.91 17.26
CA PRO A 280 5.90 8.70 18.01
C PRO A 280 4.69 8.15 18.75
N HIS A 281 4.71 6.87 19.10
CA HIS A 281 3.93 6.39 20.24
C HIS A 281 4.47 7.02 21.52
N HIS A 282 3.60 7.61 22.35
CA HIS A 282 4.02 8.33 23.56
C HIS A 282 4.55 7.40 24.67
N ASP A 283 4.35 6.11 24.51
CA ASP A 283 4.76 5.05 25.42
C ASP A 283 5.90 4.17 24.86
N ILE A 284 6.51 4.56 23.71
CA ILE A 284 7.58 3.78 23.06
C ILE A 284 8.75 4.71 22.71
N TYR A 285 9.83 4.62 23.46
CA TYR A 285 11.08 5.35 23.25
C TYR A 285 12.30 4.43 23.16
N SER A 286 12.12 3.13 23.35
CA SER A 286 13.15 2.11 23.27
C SER A 286 12.59 0.79 22.73
N ILE A 287 13.47 -0.18 22.47
CA ILE A 287 13.07 -1.55 22.11
C ILE A 287 12.37 -2.25 23.29
N GLU A 288 12.76 -1.92 24.52
CA GLU A 288 12.15 -2.42 25.74
C GLU A 288 10.70 -1.93 25.88
N ASP A 289 10.44 -0.67 25.57
CA ASP A 289 9.08 -0.12 25.56
C ASP A 289 8.22 -0.78 24.47
N LEU A 290 8.79 -0.99 23.28
CA LEU A 290 8.10 -1.74 22.22
C LEU A 290 7.77 -3.15 22.68
N ARG A 291 8.70 -3.82 23.38
CA ARG A 291 8.46 -5.15 23.94
C ARG A 291 7.29 -5.14 24.95
N GLN A 292 7.16 -4.11 25.78
CA GLN A 292 6.04 -3.95 26.68
C GLN A 292 4.70 -3.90 25.92
N LEU A 293 4.63 -3.09 24.84
CA LEU A 293 3.42 -3.02 24.03
C LEU A 293 3.12 -4.35 23.32
N VAL A 294 4.13 -5.02 22.77
CA VAL A 294 3.98 -6.35 22.14
C VAL A 294 3.38 -7.34 23.14
N TYR A 295 3.91 -7.39 24.37
CA TYR A 295 3.37 -8.24 25.43
C TYR A 295 1.95 -7.88 25.80
N SER A 296 1.66 -6.59 26.00
CA SER A 296 0.31 -6.14 26.35
C SER A 296 -0.74 -6.54 25.29
N VAL A 297 -0.36 -6.45 24.01
CA VAL A 297 -1.22 -6.88 22.90
C VAL A 297 -1.39 -8.40 22.88
N LYS A 298 -0.31 -9.16 23.11
CA LYS A 298 -0.38 -10.63 23.22
C LYS A 298 -1.24 -11.08 24.41
N GLU A 299 -1.11 -10.45 25.56
CA GLU A 299 -1.97 -10.68 26.73
C GLU A 299 -3.45 -10.41 26.42
N ALA A 300 -3.74 -9.25 25.80
CA ALA A 300 -5.10 -8.86 25.43
C ALA A 300 -5.78 -9.85 24.45
N THR A 301 -4.98 -10.62 23.71
CA THR A 301 -5.43 -11.63 22.75
C THR A 301 -5.15 -13.07 23.21
N HIS A 302 -4.84 -13.25 24.49
CA HIS A 302 -4.54 -14.57 25.09
C HIS A 302 -3.47 -15.36 24.33
N TYR A 303 -2.48 -14.66 23.74
CA TYR A 303 -1.41 -15.25 22.89
C TYR A 303 -1.93 -16.06 21.68
N GLN A 304 -3.17 -15.83 21.25
CA GLN A 304 -3.78 -16.58 20.14
C GLN A 304 -3.53 -15.94 18.76
N LYS A 305 -2.89 -14.77 18.72
CA LYS A 305 -2.72 -14.01 17.48
C LYS A 305 -1.29 -13.53 17.32
N PRO A 306 -0.72 -13.60 16.10
CA PRO A 306 0.59 -13.03 15.85
C PRO A 306 0.53 -11.49 15.92
N VAL A 307 1.62 -10.90 16.39
CA VAL A 307 1.82 -9.45 16.47
C VAL A 307 2.80 -9.01 15.39
N ILE A 308 2.35 -8.09 14.56
CA ILE A 308 3.12 -7.46 13.48
C ILE A 308 3.65 -6.13 13.99
N VAL A 309 4.90 -5.79 13.70
CA VAL A 309 5.41 -4.42 13.88
C VAL A 309 5.74 -3.83 12.52
N LYS A 310 5.04 -2.73 12.18
CA LYS A 310 5.22 -2.04 10.90
C LYS A 310 6.09 -0.81 11.06
N ILE A 311 7.14 -0.73 10.23
CA ILE A 311 8.11 0.37 10.18
C ILE A 311 8.22 0.94 8.77
N ALA A 312 8.63 2.21 8.68
CA ALA A 312 9.06 2.80 7.41
C ALA A 312 10.49 2.34 7.07
N ALA A 313 10.76 2.14 5.79
CA ALA A 313 12.12 1.94 5.31
C ALA A 313 12.88 3.27 5.39
N VAL A 314 13.80 3.36 6.35
CA VAL A 314 14.66 4.52 6.61
C VAL A 314 16.10 4.06 6.86
N HIS A 315 17.03 5.02 7.05
CA HIS A 315 18.40 4.69 7.45
C HIS A 315 18.41 3.81 8.72
N ASN A 316 19.37 2.93 8.84
CA ASN A 316 19.52 1.96 9.93
C ASN A 316 18.34 0.97 10.10
N VAL A 317 17.49 0.81 9.08
CA VAL A 317 16.32 -0.09 9.11
C VAL A 317 16.69 -1.53 9.52
N ALA A 318 17.88 -2.01 9.16
CA ALA A 318 18.37 -3.34 9.51
C ALA A 318 18.58 -3.50 11.03
N ALA A 319 19.17 -2.50 11.70
CA ALA A 319 19.35 -2.49 13.15
C ALA A 319 17.98 -2.37 13.87
N ILE A 320 17.09 -1.52 13.35
CA ILE A 320 15.72 -1.38 13.89
C ILE A 320 14.98 -2.71 13.80
N ALA A 321 15.03 -3.39 12.65
CA ALA A 321 14.40 -4.70 12.47
C ALA A 321 14.97 -5.79 13.40
N SER A 322 16.28 -5.77 13.63
CA SER A 322 16.94 -6.65 14.61
C SER A 322 16.40 -6.42 16.04
N GLY A 323 16.24 -5.16 16.43
CA GLY A 323 15.61 -4.82 17.72
C GLY A 323 14.16 -5.30 17.81
N ILE A 324 13.37 -5.09 16.75
CA ILE A 324 11.97 -5.55 16.68
C ILE A 324 11.89 -7.08 16.80
N ALA A 325 12.75 -7.83 16.11
CA ALA A 325 12.78 -9.28 16.24
C ALA A 325 13.03 -9.73 17.69
N ARG A 326 13.83 -8.96 18.45
CA ARG A 326 14.10 -9.22 19.87
C ARG A 326 13.02 -8.70 20.82
N SER A 327 12.13 -7.84 20.36
CA SER A 327 11.00 -7.37 21.19
C SER A 327 9.89 -8.42 21.35
N GLY A 328 9.97 -9.56 20.66
CA GLY A 328 8.95 -10.61 20.68
C GLY A 328 7.84 -10.44 19.66
N ALA A 329 8.01 -9.55 18.68
CA ALA A 329 7.14 -9.47 17.49
C ALA A 329 7.27 -10.76 16.66
N ASP A 330 6.18 -11.17 16.03
CA ASP A 330 6.12 -12.38 15.20
C ASP A 330 6.38 -12.08 13.71
N ILE A 331 6.03 -10.86 13.28
CA ILE A 331 6.15 -10.41 11.90
C ILE A 331 6.68 -8.98 11.88
N ILE A 332 7.57 -8.67 10.96
CA ILE A 332 8.03 -7.30 10.69
C ILE A 332 7.50 -6.88 9.31
N ALA A 333 6.73 -5.79 9.27
CA ALA A 333 6.26 -5.19 8.04
C ALA A 333 7.11 -3.95 7.71
N ILE A 334 7.80 -3.95 6.55
CA ILE A 334 8.67 -2.86 6.11
C ILE A 334 7.98 -2.13 4.96
N ASP A 335 7.75 -0.84 5.10
CA ASP A 335 7.06 -0.01 4.10
C ASP A 335 8.03 0.96 3.43
N GLY A 336 8.32 0.74 2.15
CA GLY A 336 9.26 1.51 1.35
C GLY A 336 8.75 2.91 0.98
N PHE A 337 9.67 3.82 0.67
CA PHE A 337 9.37 5.23 0.45
C PHE A 337 8.48 5.53 -0.78
N ARG A 338 8.25 4.55 -1.65
CA ARG A 338 7.27 4.63 -2.74
C ARG A 338 5.85 4.23 -2.31
N GLY A 339 5.65 3.88 -1.05
CA GLY A 339 4.37 3.55 -0.49
C GLY A 339 3.33 4.67 -0.66
N GLY A 340 2.04 4.30 -0.73
CA GLY A 340 0.94 5.25 -0.89
C GLY A 340 0.36 5.72 0.43
N THR A 341 -0.33 6.87 0.39
CA THR A 341 -1.09 7.43 1.51
C THR A 341 -2.28 8.25 1.03
N GLY A 342 -3.28 8.44 1.89
CA GLY A 342 -4.42 9.33 1.62
C GLY A 342 -4.07 10.81 1.72
N ALA A 343 -3.14 11.18 2.61
CA ALA A 343 -2.66 12.55 2.78
C ALA A 343 -1.26 12.55 3.39
N ALA A 344 -0.35 13.33 2.83
CA ALA A 344 0.99 13.58 3.38
C ALA A 344 1.52 14.94 2.94
N PRO A 345 2.42 15.57 3.73
CA PRO A 345 3.22 16.67 3.24
C PRO A 345 4.03 16.27 2.02
N THR A 346 3.96 17.05 0.95
CA THR A 346 4.58 16.72 -0.34
C THR A 346 6.09 16.45 -0.20
N ARG A 347 6.80 17.30 0.54
CA ARG A 347 8.25 17.18 0.74
C ARG A 347 8.65 15.91 1.48
N ILE A 348 7.88 15.50 2.50
CA ILE A 348 8.13 14.25 3.21
C ILE A 348 7.92 13.06 2.28
N ARG A 349 6.78 13.03 1.57
CA ARG A 349 6.47 11.93 0.63
C ARG A 349 7.52 11.78 -0.47
N ASP A 350 8.04 12.88 -0.98
CA ASP A 350 8.90 12.86 -2.17
C ASP A 350 10.40 12.71 -1.84
N HIS A 351 10.83 13.01 -0.60
CA HIS A 351 12.26 13.11 -0.30
C HIS A 351 12.72 12.35 0.95
N VAL A 352 11.83 11.69 1.69
CA VAL A 352 12.19 11.00 2.94
C VAL A 352 11.94 9.51 2.84
N GLY A 353 12.92 8.69 3.19
CA GLY A 353 12.88 7.24 3.15
C GLY A 353 13.87 6.62 2.17
N ILE A 354 13.87 5.30 2.10
CA ILE A 354 14.72 4.52 1.17
C ILE A 354 13.88 3.51 0.38
N PRO A 355 14.36 3.07 -0.79
CA PRO A 355 13.71 2.03 -1.59
C PRO A 355 13.54 0.72 -0.82
N ILE A 356 12.39 0.09 -0.98
CA ILE A 356 12.06 -1.15 -0.26
C ILE A 356 13.01 -2.30 -0.61
N GLU A 357 13.49 -2.36 -1.83
CA GLU A 357 14.38 -3.40 -2.33
C GLU A 357 15.70 -3.42 -1.54
N LEU A 358 16.30 -2.26 -1.34
CA LEU A 358 17.53 -2.11 -0.55
C LEU A 358 17.26 -2.34 0.93
N ALA A 359 16.14 -1.85 1.46
CA ALA A 359 15.74 -2.05 2.84
C ALA A 359 15.52 -3.53 3.16
N LEU A 360 14.77 -4.25 2.33
CA LEU A 360 14.52 -5.68 2.48
C LEU A 360 15.83 -6.49 2.47
N ALA A 361 16.67 -6.26 1.46
CA ALA A 361 17.93 -6.99 1.33
C ALA A 361 18.83 -6.79 2.56
N SER A 362 18.93 -5.54 3.05
CA SER A 362 19.72 -5.20 4.24
C SER A 362 19.14 -5.82 5.52
N VAL A 363 17.81 -5.84 5.68
CA VAL A 363 17.14 -6.42 6.84
C VAL A 363 17.30 -7.96 6.85
N ASP A 364 16.98 -8.61 5.73
CA ASP A 364 17.10 -10.07 5.63
C ASP A 364 18.55 -10.54 5.90
N GLN A 365 19.53 -9.82 5.32
CA GLN A 365 20.95 -10.10 5.54
C GLN A 365 21.32 -9.95 7.03
N ARG A 366 20.93 -8.85 7.66
CA ARG A 366 21.22 -8.59 9.08
C ARG A 366 20.65 -9.66 10.00
N LEU A 367 19.38 -10.04 9.79
CA LEU A 367 18.71 -11.06 10.59
C LEU A 367 19.35 -12.45 10.41
N ARG A 368 19.88 -12.74 9.21
CA ARG A 368 20.64 -13.98 8.93
C ARG A 368 22.00 -13.98 9.64
N GLU A 369 22.74 -12.89 9.55
CA GLU A 369 24.04 -12.74 10.22
C GLU A 369 23.93 -12.87 11.74
N GLU A 370 22.81 -12.40 12.32
CA GLU A 370 22.52 -12.54 13.75
C GLU A 370 21.89 -13.90 14.15
N GLY A 371 21.61 -14.78 13.18
CA GLY A 371 21.00 -16.09 13.43
C GLY A 371 19.53 -16.03 13.89
N ILE A 372 18.85 -14.90 13.69
CA ILE A 372 17.47 -14.69 14.17
C ILE A 372 16.43 -14.54 13.04
N ARG A 373 16.83 -14.75 11.77
CA ARG A 373 15.92 -14.60 10.63
C ARG A 373 14.65 -15.47 10.74
N ASN A 374 14.77 -16.65 11.34
CA ASN A 374 13.63 -17.56 11.53
C ASN A 374 12.73 -17.21 12.72
N ARG A 375 13.09 -16.23 13.56
CA ARG A 375 12.25 -15.79 14.67
C ARG A 375 11.10 -14.91 14.23
N VAL A 376 11.17 -14.33 13.03
CA VAL A 376 10.16 -13.42 12.48
C VAL A 376 9.94 -13.69 11.01
N SER A 377 8.71 -13.42 10.54
CA SER A 377 8.43 -13.29 9.12
C SER A 377 8.62 -11.85 8.66
N LEU A 378 9.06 -11.65 7.40
CA LEU A 378 9.22 -10.33 6.78
C LEU A 378 8.13 -10.11 5.75
N VAL A 379 7.37 -9.03 5.91
CA VAL A 379 6.39 -8.55 4.94
C VAL A 379 6.84 -7.19 4.42
N VAL A 380 6.76 -6.98 3.11
CA VAL A 380 7.21 -5.72 2.50
C VAL A 380 6.12 -5.04 1.71
N SER A 381 6.17 -3.72 1.66
CA SER A 381 5.32 -2.86 0.85
C SER A 381 6.11 -1.66 0.31
N GLY A 382 5.50 -0.89 -0.58
CA GLY A 382 6.16 0.26 -1.20
C GLY A 382 6.32 0.11 -2.71
N SER A 383 5.19 0.03 -3.42
CA SER A 383 5.08 -0.10 -4.89
C SER A 383 5.44 -1.48 -5.43
N ILE A 384 4.82 -2.51 -4.89
CA ILE A 384 4.70 -3.81 -5.58
C ILE A 384 3.64 -3.64 -6.68
N ARG A 385 4.03 -3.80 -7.94
CA ARG A 385 3.22 -3.42 -9.11
C ARG A 385 2.72 -4.62 -9.90
N SER A 386 3.42 -5.76 -9.80
CA SER A 386 3.19 -6.96 -10.58
C SER A 386 3.64 -8.22 -9.85
N SER A 387 3.26 -9.37 -10.40
CA SER A 387 3.74 -10.69 -9.99
C SER A 387 5.27 -10.82 -10.05
N SER A 388 5.92 -10.16 -11.02
CA SER A 388 7.39 -10.18 -11.10
C SER A 388 8.06 -9.43 -9.95
N ASP A 389 7.49 -8.30 -9.49
CA ASP A 389 7.97 -7.61 -8.29
C ASP A 389 7.80 -8.51 -7.06
N LEU A 390 6.69 -9.26 -6.97
CA LEU A 390 6.43 -10.24 -5.92
C LEU A 390 7.51 -11.34 -5.91
N VAL A 391 7.80 -11.98 -7.04
CA VAL A 391 8.84 -13.03 -7.15
C VAL A 391 10.20 -12.49 -6.69
N LYS A 392 10.56 -11.29 -7.13
CA LYS A 392 11.83 -10.64 -6.75
C LYS A 392 11.87 -10.32 -5.26
N ALA A 393 10.76 -9.86 -4.67
CA ALA A 393 10.66 -9.60 -3.24
C ALA A 393 10.86 -10.88 -2.41
N ILE A 394 10.20 -11.99 -2.79
CA ILE A 394 10.39 -13.29 -2.13
C ILE A 394 11.84 -13.76 -2.26
N ALA A 395 12.42 -13.71 -3.45
CA ALA A 395 13.81 -14.09 -3.69
C ALA A 395 14.82 -13.22 -2.90
N LEU A 396 14.53 -11.94 -2.66
CA LEU A 396 15.33 -11.06 -1.81
C LEU A 396 15.17 -11.34 -0.30
N GLY A 397 14.15 -12.07 0.12
CA GLY A 397 13.98 -12.50 1.50
C GLY A 397 12.64 -12.16 2.15
N ALA A 398 11.65 -11.62 1.43
CA ALA A 398 10.31 -11.45 1.97
C ALA A 398 9.58 -12.80 2.11
N ASP A 399 8.73 -12.93 3.13
CA ASP A 399 7.79 -14.05 3.28
C ASP A 399 6.47 -13.77 2.56
N ALA A 400 6.07 -12.51 2.48
CA ALA A 400 4.91 -12.03 1.73
C ALA A 400 5.04 -10.53 1.40
N VAL A 401 4.11 -10.01 0.61
CA VAL A 401 4.03 -8.59 0.28
C VAL A 401 2.68 -8.00 0.63
N TYR A 402 2.66 -6.70 0.92
CA TYR A 402 1.45 -5.89 0.95
C TYR A 402 1.29 -5.12 -0.36
N ILE A 403 0.08 -5.10 -0.91
CA ILE A 403 -0.30 -4.23 -2.03
C ILE A 403 -1.35 -3.20 -1.61
N GLY A 404 -1.10 -1.94 -1.91
CA GLY A 404 -2.06 -0.85 -1.66
C GLY A 404 -2.49 -0.19 -2.96
N THR A 405 -1.58 0.49 -3.64
CA THR A 405 -1.86 1.19 -4.90
C THR A 405 -2.37 0.25 -5.99
N ALA A 406 -1.77 -0.94 -6.13
CA ALA A 406 -2.22 -1.94 -7.11
C ALA A 406 -3.67 -2.39 -6.82
N ALA A 407 -4.02 -2.63 -5.56
CA ALA A 407 -5.40 -2.95 -5.16
C ALA A 407 -6.38 -1.80 -5.49
N LEU A 408 -6.00 -0.55 -5.20
CA LEU A 408 -6.84 0.61 -5.54
C LEU A 408 -7.00 0.80 -7.06
N LEU A 409 -5.97 0.51 -7.85
CA LEU A 409 -6.06 0.51 -9.32
C LEU A 409 -7.04 -0.56 -9.81
N ALA A 410 -7.02 -1.75 -9.23
CA ALA A 410 -8.00 -2.80 -9.52
C ALA A 410 -9.43 -2.35 -9.20
N LEU A 411 -9.64 -1.58 -8.14
CA LEU A 411 -10.93 -0.95 -7.82
C LEU A 411 -11.33 0.17 -8.77
N GLY A 412 -10.46 0.63 -9.67
CA GLY A 412 -10.72 1.68 -10.64
C GLY A 412 -10.11 3.04 -10.29
N CYS A 413 -9.09 3.11 -9.45
CA CYS A 413 -8.35 4.34 -9.19
C CYS A 413 -7.59 4.79 -10.44
N HIS A 414 -7.62 6.07 -10.74
CA HIS A 414 -6.94 6.70 -11.90
C HIS A 414 -5.72 7.54 -11.49
N LEU A 415 -5.19 7.36 -10.28
CA LEU A 415 -4.00 8.04 -9.78
C LEU A 415 -4.05 9.58 -9.90
N CYS A 416 -5.23 10.18 -9.78
CA CYS A 416 -5.39 11.64 -9.84
C CYS A 416 -4.78 12.39 -8.63
N ARG A 417 -4.28 11.68 -7.62
CA ARG A 417 -3.54 12.19 -6.45
C ARG A 417 -4.24 13.30 -5.67
N SER A 418 -5.58 13.26 -5.63
CA SER A 418 -6.42 14.25 -4.93
C SER A 418 -7.20 13.63 -3.77
N CYS A 419 -6.72 12.53 -3.20
CA CYS A 419 -7.40 11.77 -2.14
C CYS A 419 -7.64 12.61 -0.88
N GLN A 420 -6.70 13.53 -0.55
CA GLN A 420 -6.77 14.41 0.61
C GLN A 420 -7.99 15.36 0.55
N LYS A 421 -8.52 15.66 -0.65
CA LYS A 421 -9.70 16.51 -0.82
C LYS A 421 -11.03 15.85 -0.46
N GLY A 422 -11.06 14.52 -0.31
CA GLY A 422 -12.31 13.78 -0.08
C GLY A 422 -13.28 13.72 -1.26
N LEU A 423 -12.89 14.25 -2.43
CA LEU A 423 -13.72 14.36 -3.63
C LEU A 423 -13.39 13.30 -4.68
N CYS A 424 -13.17 12.06 -4.24
CA CYS A 424 -12.85 10.97 -5.17
C CYS A 424 -14.03 10.64 -6.07
N ASN A 425 -13.93 10.96 -7.35
CA ASN A 425 -14.99 10.70 -8.34
C ASN A 425 -15.28 9.21 -8.55
N TRP A 426 -14.36 8.31 -8.17
CA TRP A 426 -14.51 6.86 -8.34
C TRP A 426 -15.07 6.16 -7.09
N GLY A 427 -15.41 6.93 -6.03
CA GLY A 427 -16.02 6.38 -4.83
C GLY A 427 -15.06 5.67 -3.88
N ILE A 428 -13.73 5.75 -4.13
CA ILE A 428 -12.73 4.99 -3.36
C ILE A 428 -12.27 5.78 -2.11
N ALA A 429 -11.77 7.01 -2.28
CA ALA A 429 -11.17 7.81 -1.21
C ALA A 429 -12.06 9.00 -0.83
N THR A 430 -13.29 8.72 -0.46
CA THR A 430 -14.33 9.71 -0.12
C THR A 430 -15.28 9.15 0.92
N GLN A 431 -15.93 10.05 1.69
CA GLN A 431 -17.00 9.69 2.64
C GLN A 431 -18.34 10.31 2.21
N ARG A 432 -18.38 11.05 1.11
CA ARG A 432 -19.62 11.62 0.57
C ARG A 432 -20.52 10.52 0.03
N PRO A 433 -21.78 10.38 0.51
CA PRO A 433 -22.68 9.29 0.11
C PRO A 433 -22.98 9.25 -1.40
N ASP A 434 -23.05 10.43 -2.04
CA ASP A 434 -23.27 10.54 -3.50
C ASP A 434 -22.09 10.03 -4.33
N LEU A 435 -20.89 10.03 -3.75
CA LEU A 435 -19.68 9.53 -4.40
C LEU A 435 -19.40 8.07 -4.02
N VAL A 436 -19.58 7.68 -2.74
CA VAL A 436 -19.35 6.30 -2.25
C VAL A 436 -20.12 5.28 -3.08
N LYS A 437 -21.40 5.54 -3.39
CA LYS A 437 -22.26 4.66 -4.20
C LYS A 437 -21.77 4.41 -5.64
N ARG A 438 -20.75 5.15 -6.11
CA ARG A 438 -20.16 4.97 -7.44
C ARG A 438 -19.23 3.76 -7.54
N LEU A 439 -18.78 3.23 -6.40
CA LEU A 439 -18.05 1.97 -6.30
C LEU A 439 -19.00 0.88 -5.83
N ASN A 440 -19.29 -0.08 -6.68
CA ASN A 440 -20.01 -1.29 -6.29
C ASN A 440 -19.01 -2.26 -5.61
N PRO A 441 -19.24 -2.67 -4.35
CA PRO A 441 -18.29 -3.51 -3.61
C PRO A 441 -18.13 -4.91 -4.19
N GLU A 442 -19.19 -5.53 -4.71
CA GLU A 442 -19.14 -6.86 -5.31
C GLU A 442 -18.30 -6.87 -6.59
N THR A 443 -18.53 -5.87 -7.47
CA THR A 443 -17.69 -5.69 -8.66
C THR A 443 -16.25 -5.39 -8.29
N GLY A 444 -16.03 -4.60 -7.25
CA GLY A 444 -14.71 -4.30 -6.71
C GLY A 444 -14.00 -5.55 -6.21
N ALA A 445 -14.68 -6.37 -5.42
CA ALA A 445 -14.16 -7.64 -4.91
C ALA A 445 -13.77 -8.59 -6.07
N LYS A 446 -14.65 -8.77 -7.04
CA LYS A 446 -14.37 -9.61 -8.22
C LYS A 446 -13.12 -9.16 -8.98
N ARG A 447 -12.91 -7.85 -9.13
CA ARG A 447 -11.72 -7.31 -9.82
C ARG A 447 -10.43 -7.57 -9.01
N LEU A 448 -10.48 -7.47 -7.68
CA LEU A 448 -9.37 -7.81 -6.80
C LEU A 448 -9.04 -9.30 -6.85
N ILE A 449 -10.06 -10.16 -6.84
CA ILE A 449 -9.92 -11.60 -6.95
C ILE A 449 -9.26 -11.94 -8.29
N ASN A 450 -9.76 -11.40 -9.40
CA ASN A 450 -9.20 -11.63 -10.72
C ASN A 450 -7.73 -11.18 -10.81
N LEU A 451 -7.37 -10.03 -10.20
CA LEU A 451 -5.99 -9.55 -10.17
C LEU A 451 -5.07 -10.55 -9.49
N LEU A 452 -5.42 -10.99 -8.27
CA LEU A 452 -4.55 -11.88 -7.51
C LEU A 452 -4.57 -13.32 -8.04
N THR A 453 -5.66 -13.77 -8.64
CA THR A 453 -5.69 -15.05 -9.38
C THR A 453 -4.74 -15.02 -10.58
N SER A 454 -4.72 -13.91 -11.33
CA SER A 454 -3.75 -13.74 -12.42
C SER A 454 -2.32 -13.74 -11.92
N TRP A 455 -2.06 -13.07 -10.79
CA TRP A 455 -0.72 -13.05 -10.18
C TRP A 455 -0.30 -14.43 -9.68
N ASP A 456 -1.22 -15.25 -9.16
CA ASP A 456 -0.93 -16.64 -8.75
C ASP A 456 -0.51 -17.50 -9.96
N HIS A 457 -1.22 -17.37 -11.09
CA HIS A 457 -0.84 -18.08 -12.32
C HIS A 457 0.54 -17.64 -12.81
N GLU A 458 0.79 -16.34 -12.93
CA GLU A 458 2.09 -15.79 -13.36
C GLU A 458 3.22 -16.15 -12.39
N LEU A 459 2.94 -16.21 -11.08
CA LEU A 459 3.89 -16.65 -10.06
C LEU A 459 4.31 -18.10 -10.28
N LYS A 460 3.34 -18.99 -10.52
CA LYS A 460 3.60 -20.40 -10.82
C LYS A 460 4.39 -20.57 -12.12
N GLU A 461 4.06 -19.82 -13.16
CA GLU A 461 4.81 -19.83 -14.43
C GLU A 461 6.28 -19.39 -14.22
N MET A 462 6.51 -18.29 -13.51
CA MET A 462 7.86 -17.82 -13.24
C MET A 462 8.65 -18.82 -12.36
N MET A 463 8.03 -19.37 -11.33
CA MET A 463 8.66 -20.40 -10.48
C MET A 463 8.98 -21.66 -11.29
N GLY A 464 8.06 -22.12 -12.11
CA GLY A 464 8.27 -23.24 -13.02
C GLY A 464 9.43 -22.99 -13.98
N GLY A 465 9.50 -21.81 -14.58
CA GLY A 465 10.61 -21.34 -15.43
C GLY A 465 11.95 -21.28 -14.70
N MET A 466 11.97 -21.11 -13.38
CA MET A 466 13.17 -21.18 -12.53
C MET A 466 13.51 -22.62 -12.09
N GLY A 467 12.64 -23.59 -12.30
CA GLY A 467 12.78 -24.95 -11.76
C GLY A 467 12.51 -25.04 -10.25
N ILE A 468 11.61 -24.17 -9.73
CA ILE A 468 11.24 -24.09 -8.31
C ILE A 468 9.74 -24.34 -8.19
N ASN A 469 9.34 -25.30 -7.33
CA ASN A 469 7.94 -25.66 -7.14
C ASN A 469 7.32 -25.14 -5.82
N SER A 470 8.08 -24.43 -5.00
CA SER A 470 7.61 -23.93 -3.70
C SER A 470 8.12 -22.52 -3.41
N ILE A 471 7.25 -21.67 -2.87
CA ILE A 471 7.62 -20.32 -2.38
C ILE A 471 8.71 -20.41 -1.31
N GLU A 472 8.67 -21.42 -0.46
CA GLU A 472 9.68 -21.63 0.58
C GLU A 472 11.09 -21.85 0.00
N ALA A 473 11.21 -22.51 -1.15
CA ALA A 473 12.47 -22.72 -1.85
C ALA A 473 12.98 -21.44 -2.56
N LEU A 474 12.05 -20.56 -2.92
CA LEU A 474 12.39 -19.25 -3.51
C LEU A 474 12.79 -18.22 -2.44
N ARG A 475 12.24 -18.31 -1.23
CA ARG A 475 12.44 -17.31 -0.18
C ARG A 475 13.89 -17.09 0.18
N GLY A 476 14.39 -15.88 -0.07
CA GLY A 476 15.78 -15.48 0.18
C GLY A 476 16.80 -16.20 -0.70
N ASN A 477 16.36 -16.84 -1.76
CA ASN A 477 17.21 -17.48 -2.74
C ASN A 477 17.67 -16.44 -3.79
N ARG A 478 18.58 -15.57 -3.36
CA ARG A 478 19.11 -14.47 -4.20
C ARG A 478 19.92 -14.98 -5.40
N ALA A 479 20.32 -16.25 -5.39
CA ALA A 479 20.96 -16.88 -6.55
C ALA A 479 20.02 -16.93 -7.78
N MET A 480 18.70 -16.84 -7.56
CA MET A 480 17.70 -16.75 -8.62
C MET A 480 17.58 -15.35 -9.23
N LEU A 481 18.38 -14.39 -8.78
CA LEU A 481 18.36 -13.01 -9.27
C LEU A 481 19.70 -12.59 -9.85
N ARG A 482 19.64 -11.66 -10.83
CA ARG A 482 20.80 -10.96 -11.40
C ARG A 482 20.51 -9.47 -11.47
N GLY A 483 21.52 -8.65 -11.22
CA GLY A 483 21.44 -7.20 -11.34
C GLY A 483 21.93 -6.70 -12.69
N ILE A 484 21.23 -5.71 -13.26
CA ILE A 484 21.63 -5.02 -14.49
C ILE A 484 21.57 -3.51 -14.27
N GLY A 485 22.59 -2.78 -14.76
CA GLY A 485 22.67 -1.32 -14.60
C GLY A 485 22.74 -0.87 -13.14
N LEU A 486 23.38 -1.66 -12.29
CA LEU A 486 23.64 -1.41 -10.88
C LEU A 486 25.15 -1.22 -10.65
N THR A 487 25.49 -0.39 -9.68
CA THR A 487 26.85 -0.27 -9.17
C THR A 487 27.24 -1.49 -8.34
N GLN A 488 28.54 -1.76 -8.18
CA GLN A 488 29.00 -2.87 -7.33
C GLN A 488 28.45 -2.76 -5.90
N LYS A 489 28.40 -1.56 -5.33
CA LYS A 489 27.84 -1.33 -4.00
C LYS A 489 26.37 -1.72 -3.89
N GLU A 490 25.57 -1.46 -4.93
CA GLU A 490 24.15 -1.84 -4.96
C GLU A 490 24.00 -3.36 -5.13
N LEU A 491 24.83 -4.00 -5.96
CA LEU A 491 24.86 -5.46 -6.09
C LEU A 491 25.21 -6.12 -4.76
N ASP A 492 26.22 -5.61 -4.05
CA ASP A 492 26.62 -6.09 -2.73
C ASP A 492 25.51 -5.97 -1.69
N ILE A 493 24.81 -4.82 -1.64
CA ILE A 493 23.68 -4.60 -0.71
C ILE A 493 22.52 -5.55 -1.04
N LEU A 494 22.18 -5.69 -2.31
CA LEU A 494 21.12 -6.60 -2.75
C LEU A 494 21.53 -8.08 -2.61
N GLY A 495 22.83 -8.37 -2.53
CA GLY A 495 23.39 -9.72 -2.46
C GLY A 495 23.14 -10.52 -3.73
N VAL A 496 23.18 -9.87 -4.89
CA VAL A 496 22.97 -10.47 -6.21
C VAL A 496 24.19 -10.27 -7.10
N LYS A 497 24.40 -11.19 -8.04
CA LYS A 497 25.47 -11.07 -9.02
C LYS A 497 25.06 -10.19 -10.20
N HIS A 498 26.04 -9.68 -10.95
CA HIS A 498 25.80 -8.98 -12.20
C HIS A 498 25.19 -9.94 -13.24
N ALA A 499 24.33 -9.41 -14.14
CA ALA A 499 23.66 -10.23 -15.16
C ALA A 499 24.60 -10.90 -16.16
N GLY A 500 25.84 -10.43 -16.28
CA GLY A 500 26.89 -11.03 -17.13
C GLY A 500 27.68 -12.18 -16.47
N GLU A 501 27.39 -12.48 -15.18
CA GLU A 501 27.99 -13.60 -14.43
C GLU A 501 27.03 -14.79 -14.39
#